data_98b86e9dfe67a64eea0cfb646cc7903a
#
_entry.id   98b86e9dfe67a64eea0cfb646cc7903a
#
_cell.length_a   1.000
_cell.length_b   1.000
_cell.length_c   1.000
_cell.angle_alpha   90.00
_cell.angle_beta   90.00
_cell.angle_gamma   90.00
#
_symmetry.space_group_name_H-M   'P 1'
#
loop_
_entity.id
_entity.type
_entity.pdbx_description
1 polymer ?
#
loop_
_entity_poly.entity_id
_entity_poly.type
_entity_poly.pdbx_seq_one_letter_code
_entity_poly.pdbx_strand_id
1 'polypeptide(L)' 'MATPRGTRAQRFLLKSGDAIHVYSNAQTITLQLRREVPTEVDVSATSFKAALVLTPADALAVAGELLTAAAAQLKSKS' A
#
# COMPACT_ATOMS: atom_id res chain seq x y z
N MET A 1 -11.23 -14.26 -7.20
CA MET A 1 -11.26 -13.76 -8.57
C MET A 1 -9.86 -13.70 -9.14
N ALA A 2 -9.69 -14.15 -10.35
CA ALA A 2 -8.38 -14.14 -10.97
C ALA A 2 -7.99 -12.73 -11.42
N THR A 3 -6.71 -12.40 -11.24
CA THR A 3 -6.16 -11.15 -11.73
C THR A 3 -6.18 -11.15 -13.25
N PRO A 4 -6.61 -10.06 -13.90
CA PRO A 4 -6.60 -10.00 -15.36
C PRO A 4 -5.21 -10.26 -15.93
N ARG A 5 -5.19 -10.84 -17.12
CA ARG A 5 -3.93 -11.15 -17.79
C ARG A 5 -3.11 -9.87 -17.98
N GLY A 6 -1.82 -9.95 -17.70
CA GLY A 6 -0.94 -8.80 -17.78
C GLY A 6 -0.98 -7.87 -16.60
N THR A 7 -1.78 -8.18 -15.60
CA THR A 7 -1.83 -7.39 -14.37
C THR A 7 -1.09 -8.11 -13.27
N ARG A 8 -0.20 -7.38 -12.61
CA ARG A 8 0.50 -7.87 -11.43
C ARG A 8 -0.18 -7.31 -10.19
N ALA A 9 -0.42 -8.16 -9.22
CA ALA A 9 -1.02 -7.75 -7.96
C ALA A 9 -0.13 -8.20 -6.81
N GLN A 10 0.13 -7.27 -5.88
CA GLN A 10 0.88 -7.56 -4.67
C GLN A 10 0.12 -7.01 -3.47
N ARG A 11 0.09 -7.80 -2.41
CA ARG A 11 -0.54 -7.40 -1.17
C ARG A 11 0.51 -7.35 -0.07
N PHE A 12 0.47 -6.26 0.70
CA PHE A 12 1.35 -6.10 1.84
C PHE A 12 0.52 -5.92 3.08
N LEU A 13 0.62 -6.86 4.01
CA LEU A 13 -0.05 -6.76 5.29
C LEU A 13 0.89 -6.03 6.25
N LEU A 14 0.43 -4.90 6.76
CA LEU A 14 1.24 -4.07 7.63
C LEU A 14 1.15 -4.55 9.08
N LYS A 15 2.14 -4.18 9.86
CA LYS A 15 2.18 -4.54 11.27
C LYS A 15 0.98 -3.97 12.04
N SER A 16 0.45 -2.85 11.58
CA SER A 16 -0.73 -2.22 12.18
C SER A 16 -2.04 -2.97 11.91
N GLY A 17 -2.02 -3.94 10.99
CA GLY A 17 -3.23 -4.64 10.56
C GLY A 17 -3.83 -4.09 9.28
N ASP A 18 -3.37 -2.92 8.85
CA ASP A 18 -3.79 -2.37 7.57
C ASP A 18 -3.12 -3.11 6.43
N ALA A 19 -3.65 -2.98 5.23
CA ALA A 19 -3.09 -3.62 4.06
C ALA A 19 -2.91 -2.62 2.92
N ILE A 20 -1.86 -2.84 2.14
CA ILE A 20 -1.61 -2.08 0.93
C ILE A 20 -1.63 -3.06 -0.24
N HIS A 21 -2.38 -2.74 -1.26
CA HIS A 21 -2.44 -3.52 -2.48
C HIS A 21 -1.87 -2.69 -3.62
N VAL A 22 -1.00 -3.29 -4.40
CA VAL A 22 -0.42 -2.63 -5.58
C VAL A 22 -0.81 -3.45 -6.79
N TYR A 23 -1.51 -2.82 -7.70
CA TYR A 23 -1.91 -3.43 -8.97
C TYR A 23 -1.20 -2.68 -10.09
N SER A 24 -0.57 -3.41 -10.98
CA SER A 24 0.13 -2.78 -12.09
C SER A 24 -0.05 -3.58 -13.38
N ASN A 25 -0.12 -2.86 -14.48
CA ASN A 25 -0.10 -3.46 -15.80
C ASN A 25 0.74 -2.56 -16.71
N ALA A 26 0.65 -2.77 -18.03
CA ALA A 26 1.47 -2.00 -18.97
C ALA A 26 1.14 -0.51 -19.00
N GLN A 27 -0.01 -0.11 -18.47
CA GLN A 27 -0.52 1.25 -18.61
C GLN A 27 -0.74 2.00 -17.30
N THR A 28 -1.09 1.27 -16.23
CA THR A 28 -1.46 1.93 -14.98
C THR A 28 -0.83 1.26 -13.77
N ILE A 29 -0.64 2.05 -12.73
CA ILE A 29 -0.25 1.59 -11.41
C ILE A 29 -1.31 2.08 -10.45
N THR A 30 -1.94 1.17 -9.72
CA THR A 30 -2.96 1.51 -8.74
C THR A 30 -2.50 1.11 -7.35
N LEU A 31 -2.49 2.06 -6.45
CA LEU A 31 -2.19 1.83 -5.04
C LEU A 31 -3.50 1.85 -4.27
N GLN A 32 -3.78 0.79 -3.53
CA GLN A 32 -5.00 0.68 -2.76
C GLN A 32 -4.66 0.52 -1.29
N LEU A 33 -5.24 1.37 -0.47
CA LEU A 33 -5.07 1.32 0.98
C LEU A 33 -6.34 0.75 1.58
N ARG A 34 -6.20 -0.24 2.45
CA ARG A 34 -7.34 -0.89 3.08
C ARG A 34 -7.15 -0.97 4.58
N ARG A 35 -8.20 -0.63 5.30
CA ARG A 35 -8.26 -0.83 6.74
C ARG A 35 -9.53 -1.61 7.05
N GLU A 36 -9.36 -2.74 7.71
CA GLU A 36 -10.47 -3.52 8.24
C GLU A 36 -10.39 -3.48 9.75
N VAL A 37 -11.35 -2.81 10.36
CA VAL A 37 -11.37 -2.66 11.81
C VAL A 37 -12.05 -3.87 12.42
N PRO A 38 -11.39 -4.57 13.34
CA PRO A 38 -12.05 -5.66 14.06
C PRO A 38 -13.25 -5.12 14.83
N THR A 39 -14.39 -5.72 14.64
CA THR A 39 -15.65 -5.22 15.19
C THR A 39 -15.67 -5.20 16.71
N GLU A 40 -14.85 -6.00 17.36
CA GLU A 40 -14.84 -6.09 18.80
C GLU A 40 -13.86 -5.15 19.48
N VAL A 41 -12.93 -4.58 18.72
CA VAL A 41 -11.84 -3.83 19.30
C VAL A 41 -12.10 -2.34 19.32
N ASP A 42 -12.69 -1.82 18.27
CA ASP A 42 -12.89 -0.38 18.16
C ASP A 42 -14.13 -0.06 17.34
N VAL A 43 -15.23 0.12 18.03
CA VAL A 43 -16.50 0.41 17.36
C VAL A 43 -16.56 1.82 16.81
N SER A 44 -15.67 2.70 17.25
CA SER A 44 -15.64 4.07 16.75
C SER A 44 -14.80 4.23 15.50
N ALA A 45 -13.89 3.29 15.23
CA ALA A 45 -13.08 3.34 14.03
C ALA A 45 -13.86 2.80 12.83
N THR A 46 -13.61 3.36 11.67
CA THR A 46 -14.31 3.00 10.45
C THR A 46 -13.38 2.29 9.50
N SER A 47 -13.84 1.17 8.96
CA SER A 47 -13.13 0.52 7.86
C SER A 47 -13.15 1.43 6.64
N PHE A 48 -12.05 1.47 5.91
CA PHE A 48 -12.03 2.29 4.71
C PHE A 48 -11.20 1.63 3.62
N LYS A 49 -11.45 2.10 2.42
CA LYS A 49 -10.72 1.68 1.24
C LYS A 49 -10.52 2.90 0.37
N ALA A 50 -9.28 3.15 0.00
CA ALA A 50 -8.93 4.26 -0.87
C ALA A 50 -8.03 3.75 -1.99
N ALA A 51 -8.17 4.29 -3.18
CA ALA A 51 -7.38 3.89 -4.32
C ALA A 51 -6.86 5.12 -5.04
N LEU A 52 -5.59 5.05 -5.47
CA LEU A 52 -4.93 6.10 -6.22
C LEU A 52 -4.29 5.50 -7.46
N VAL A 53 -4.41 6.20 -8.56
CA VAL A 53 -3.70 5.82 -9.79
C VAL A 53 -2.44 6.68 -9.88
N LEU A 54 -1.30 6.01 -10.07
CA LEU A 54 0.00 6.67 -10.10
C LEU A 54 0.62 6.57 -11.49
N THR A 55 1.33 7.61 -11.88
CA THR A 55 2.23 7.52 -13.03
C THR A 55 3.51 6.79 -12.57
N PRO A 56 4.31 6.27 -13.51
CA PRO A 56 5.61 5.68 -13.11
C PRO A 56 6.49 6.65 -12.36
N ALA A 57 6.50 7.92 -12.75
CA ALA A 57 7.29 8.94 -12.07
C ALA A 57 6.81 9.15 -10.62
N ASP A 58 5.49 9.21 -10.42
CA ASP A 58 4.92 9.33 -9.07
C ASP A 58 5.29 8.12 -8.21
N ALA A 59 5.17 6.92 -8.78
CA ALA A 59 5.48 5.70 -8.05
C ALA A 59 6.94 5.67 -7.61
N LEU A 60 7.86 6.06 -8.51
CA LEU A 60 9.28 6.09 -8.19
C LEU A 60 9.59 7.14 -7.13
N ALA A 61 8.95 8.29 -7.19
CA ALA A 61 9.16 9.35 -6.21
C ALA A 61 8.72 8.91 -4.82
N VAL A 62 7.55 8.32 -4.72
CA VAL A 62 7.03 7.82 -3.44
C VAL A 62 7.90 6.69 -2.91
N ALA A 63 8.25 5.75 -3.76
CA ALA A 63 9.09 4.61 -3.37
C ALA A 63 10.46 5.10 -2.87
N GLY A 64 11.06 6.06 -3.58
CA GLY A 64 12.34 6.61 -3.18
C GLY A 64 12.29 7.28 -1.82
N GLU A 65 11.22 8.05 -1.56
CA GLU A 65 11.06 8.68 -0.27
C GLU A 65 10.83 7.68 0.85
N LEU A 66 10.04 6.65 0.59
CA LEU A 66 9.82 5.59 1.59
C LEU A 66 11.13 4.88 1.92
N LEU A 67 11.94 4.58 0.91
CA LEU A 67 13.24 3.95 1.11
C LEU A 67 14.15 4.84 1.95
N THR A 68 14.20 6.12 1.64
CA THR A 68 15.03 7.09 2.36
C THR A 68 14.61 7.17 3.83
N ALA A 69 13.31 7.27 4.07
CA ALA A 69 12.79 7.36 5.43
C ALA A 69 13.06 6.09 6.24
N ALA A 70 12.84 4.93 5.62
CA ALA A 70 13.07 3.65 6.29
C ALA A 70 14.55 3.47 6.62
N ALA A 71 15.44 3.78 5.69
CA ALA A 71 16.87 3.67 5.91
C ALA A 71 17.34 4.58 7.04
N ALA A 72 16.82 5.80 7.10
CA ALA A 72 17.17 6.74 8.16
C ALA A 72 16.73 6.21 9.53
N GLN A 73 15.53 5.64 9.61
CA GLN A 73 15.05 5.09 10.88
C GLN A 73 15.86 3.87 11.32
N LEU A 74 16.16 2.97 10.39
CA LEU A 74 16.98 1.80 10.71
C LEU A 74 18.37 2.21 11.17
N LYS A 75 18.96 3.22 10.54
CA LYS A 75 20.27 3.70 10.88
C LYS A 75 20.29 4.34 12.29
N SER A 76 19.24 5.07 12.64
CA SER A 76 19.18 5.73 13.94
C SER A 76 18.95 4.75 15.09
N LYS A 77 18.44 3.55 14.80
CA LYS A 77 18.21 2.52 15.81
C LYS A 77 19.41 1.64 16.08
N SER A 78 20.39 1.69 15.22
CA SER A 78 21.58 0.82 15.37
C SER A 78 22.66 1.40 16.29
#